data_bcd3018302e134ad11c2628af853e2f1
#
_entry.id   bcd3018302e134ad11c2628af853e2f1
#
_cell.length_a   1.000
_cell.length_b   1.000
_cell.length_c   1.000
_cell.angle_alpha   90.00
_cell.angle_beta   90.00
_cell.angle_gamma   90.00
#
_symmetry.space_group_name_H-M   'P 1'
#
loop_
_entity.id
_entity.type
_entity.pdbx_description
1 polymer ?
#
loop_
_entity_poly.entity_id
_entity_poly.type
_entity_poly.pdbx_seq_one_letter_code
_entity_poly.pdbx_strand_id
1 'polypeptide(L)'
;MDGDCIVILFGAGVYAKKYKALLEYLNMEFDYFTDNDSSKWTMKLYGKPVIPPSRLKQFPKCKIIISSTHEQAIRKQLAEMGLADKIMSLEELYHLCGQKMTKTDRSGLDITVRDNVTVLVDMYEGIGWGGTELWAAGLAFGLKSAGRNVLLIGGTEQPSLEARYETLTIRITEQDTIMHMVELMEQNLPCIFINNFAGCAFMAAIIVKKKYPDSMHIVSVIHNDNPSLFDAHMMLSKYIEKIFCVSSQIREHMQEQYVMPNQCCYFKEQPIETDILREIRPDTQVYDVLRLGYAARLVRQQKRADLLIEFIKCLEERGFDYIFQIAGEGECGDMIMDYVRHHHLERKVELLGRLPKSEMQAFWKRQDIFINISEYEGTSLSMLEAMSCGCVPVVTDVSGAKEFITHGENGYICDIGDLKMMAQYVASLDNERKKLASFGRKCQIIIKERCNPEEYIKYWIKNLLN
;
A
#
# COMPACT_ATOMS: atom_id res chain seq x y z
N MET A 1 -7.64 35.92 -7.00
CA MET A 1 -9.10 35.72 -7.17
C MET A 1 -9.78 36.94 -6.61
N ASP A 2 -10.88 37.38 -7.23
CA ASP A 2 -11.69 38.47 -6.69
C ASP A 2 -12.16 38.09 -5.27
N GLY A 3 -12.04 39.00 -4.31
CA GLY A 3 -12.28 38.77 -2.88
C GLY A 3 -13.67 38.28 -2.44
N ASP A 4 -14.60 38.07 -3.39
CA ASP A 4 -16.00 37.64 -3.14
C ASP A 4 -16.31 36.22 -3.68
N CYS A 5 -15.33 35.44 -4.13
CA CYS A 5 -15.58 34.13 -4.72
C CYS A 5 -15.47 33.05 -3.65
N ILE A 6 -16.57 32.34 -3.37
CA ILE A 6 -16.65 31.24 -2.42
C ILE A 6 -15.97 30.01 -3.01
N VAL A 7 -15.10 29.36 -2.23
CA VAL A 7 -14.42 28.11 -2.60
C VAL A 7 -15.01 26.93 -1.81
N ILE A 8 -15.43 25.90 -2.52
CA ILE A 8 -16.11 24.75 -1.94
C ILE A 8 -15.36 23.47 -2.33
N LEU A 9 -15.03 22.65 -1.35
CA LEU A 9 -14.48 21.31 -1.58
C LEU A 9 -15.63 20.28 -1.62
N PHE A 10 -15.80 19.61 -2.76
CA PHE A 10 -16.78 18.54 -2.92
C PHE A 10 -16.15 17.18 -2.59
N GLY A 11 -16.47 16.67 -1.41
CA GLY A 11 -15.93 15.44 -0.81
C GLY A 11 -15.34 15.74 0.57
N ALA A 12 -16.05 15.37 1.63
CA ALA A 12 -15.63 15.50 3.03
C ALA A 12 -15.09 14.14 3.55
N GLY A 13 -14.26 13.49 2.77
CA GLY A 13 -13.64 12.20 3.06
C GLY A 13 -12.13 12.29 3.25
N VAL A 14 -11.44 11.16 3.10
CA VAL A 14 -9.99 11.03 3.30
C VAL A 14 -9.17 11.98 2.42
N TYR A 15 -9.63 12.26 1.21
CA TYR A 15 -8.94 13.16 0.28
C TYR A 15 -9.07 14.65 0.65
N ALA A 16 -10.03 15.02 1.50
CA ALA A 16 -10.24 16.41 1.91
C ALA A 16 -8.97 17.05 2.51
N LYS A 17 -8.20 16.30 3.30
CA LYS A 17 -6.93 16.75 3.90
C LYS A 17 -5.91 17.17 2.83
N LYS A 18 -5.79 16.38 1.76
CA LYS A 18 -4.82 16.60 0.68
C LYS A 18 -5.12 17.86 -0.11
N TYR A 19 -6.40 18.06 -0.46
CA TYR A 19 -6.83 19.26 -1.18
C TYR A 19 -6.75 20.52 -0.32
N LYS A 20 -7.05 20.39 1.00
CA LYS A 20 -6.82 21.47 1.96
C LYS A 20 -5.34 21.89 1.95
N ALA A 21 -4.41 20.95 2.04
CA ALA A 21 -2.97 21.24 2.00
C ALA A 21 -2.53 21.93 0.69
N LEU A 22 -3.13 21.54 -0.45
CA LEU A 22 -2.87 22.16 -1.74
C LEU A 22 -3.37 23.62 -1.78
N LEU A 23 -4.55 23.88 -1.21
CA LEU A 23 -5.10 25.24 -1.11
C LEU A 23 -4.27 26.11 -0.15
N GLU A 24 -3.82 25.55 0.97
CA GLU A 24 -2.91 26.24 1.91
C GLU A 24 -1.58 26.60 1.23
N TYR A 25 -1.00 25.69 0.44
CA TYR A 25 0.18 25.98 -0.37
C TYR A 25 -0.05 27.18 -1.30
N LEU A 26 -1.27 27.33 -1.88
CA LEU A 26 -1.65 28.44 -2.74
C LEU A 26 -2.02 29.73 -1.97
N ASN A 27 -2.07 29.71 -0.65
CA ASN A 27 -2.68 30.74 0.20
C ASN A 27 -4.14 31.01 -0.19
N MET A 28 -4.87 29.99 -0.57
CA MET A 28 -6.29 30.04 -0.91
C MET A 28 -7.11 29.52 0.26
N GLU A 29 -8.01 30.36 0.78
CA GLU A 29 -9.00 29.89 1.74
C GLU A 29 -10.15 29.19 1.02
N PHE A 30 -10.80 28.24 1.70
CA PHE A 30 -12.05 27.66 1.28
C PHE A 30 -13.11 27.84 2.38
N ASP A 31 -14.37 27.85 1.98
CA ASP A 31 -15.47 28.26 2.85
C ASP A 31 -16.28 27.07 3.36
N TYR A 32 -16.52 26.08 2.49
CA TYR A 32 -17.38 24.95 2.78
C TYR A 32 -16.81 23.65 2.26
N PHE A 33 -17.18 22.57 2.92
CA PHE A 33 -17.25 21.26 2.30
C PHE A 33 -18.67 20.97 1.82
N THR A 34 -18.79 20.15 0.78
CA THR A 34 -20.06 19.52 0.42
C THR A 34 -19.86 18.03 0.22
N ASP A 35 -20.83 17.21 0.55
CA ASP A 35 -20.76 15.75 0.44
C ASP A 35 -22.14 15.16 0.14
N ASN A 36 -22.18 14.06 -0.60
CA ASN A 36 -23.41 13.31 -0.88
C ASN A 36 -23.92 12.51 0.34
N ASP A 37 -23.03 12.21 1.28
CA ASP A 37 -23.37 11.53 2.51
C ASP A 37 -24.07 12.49 3.47
N SER A 38 -25.40 12.31 3.65
CA SER A 38 -26.22 13.15 4.50
C SER A 38 -25.83 13.11 5.98
N SER A 39 -25.17 12.06 6.44
CA SER A 39 -24.71 11.96 7.82
C SER A 39 -23.65 13.00 8.18
N LYS A 40 -22.99 13.58 7.19
CA LYS A 40 -21.94 14.60 7.35
C LYS A 40 -22.45 16.03 7.37
N TRP A 41 -23.68 16.31 6.94
CA TRP A 41 -24.18 17.68 6.70
C TRP A 41 -24.31 18.55 7.97
N THR A 42 -24.24 17.98 9.15
CA THR A 42 -24.24 18.72 10.43
C THR A 42 -22.85 18.86 11.04
N MET A 43 -21.83 18.31 10.37
CA MET A 43 -20.46 18.28 10.86
C MET A 43 -19.68 19.52 10.43
N LYS A 44 -18.60 19.79 11.17
CA LYS A 44 -17.50 20.65 10.72
C LYS A 44 -16.26 19.79 10.49
N LEU A 45 -15.63 19.96 9.34
CA LEU A 45 -14.37 19.33 9.02
C LEU A 45 -13.31 20.44 8.86
N TYR A 46 -12.21 20.34 9.61
CA TYR A 46 -11.18 21.39 9.69
C TYR A 46 -11.76 22.79 9.98
N GLY A 47 -12.75 22.87 10.86
CA GLY A 47 -13.44 24.11 11.23
C GLY A 47 -14.45 24.64 10.23
N LYS A 48 -14.55 24.09 9.01
CA LYS A 48 -15.47 24.49 7.96
C LYS A 48 -16.71 23.60 7.93
N PRO A 49 -17.92 24.18 7.72
CA PRO A 49 -19.16 23.40 7.70
C PRO A 49 -19.26 22.50 6.47
N VAL A 50 -19.88 21.33 6.62
CA VAL A 50 -20.27 20.44 5.53
C VAL A 50 -21.73 20.73 5.15
N ILE A 51 -21.97 21.13 3.92
CA ILE A 51 -23.31 21.49 3.41
C ILE A 51 -23.82 20.45 2.42
N PRO A 52 -25.14 20.26 2.28
CA PRO A 52 -25.70 19.39 1.24
C PRO A 52 -25.46 19.98 -0.16
N PRO A 53 -25.27 19.13 -1.21
CA PRO A 53 -25.05 19.59 -2.57
C PRO A 53 -26.17 20.50 -3.12
N SER A 54 -27.41 20.31 -2.65
CA SER A 54 -28.55 21.16 -3.03
C SER A 54 -28.35 22.64 -2.71
N ARG A 55 -27.53 22.96 -1.71
CA ARG A 55 -27.20 24.35 -1.34
C ARG A 55 -26.21 25.05 -2.28
N LEU A 56 -25.51 24.33 -3.14
CA LEU A 56 -24.50 24.89 -4.04
C LEU A 56 -25.09 25.96 -4.96
N LYS A 57 -26.36 25.82 -5.38
CA LYS A 57 -27.06 26.80 -6.19
C LYS A 57 -27.27 28.17 -5.50
N GLN A 58 -27.11 28.23 -4.18
CA GLN A 58 -27.23 29.51 -3.43
C GLN A 58 -25.99 30.39 -3.56
N PHE A 59 -24.90 29.86 -4.13
CA PHE A 59 -23.63 30.57 -4.31
C PHE A 59 -23.37 30.89 -5.79
N PRO A 60 -23.88 32.01 -6.29
CA PRO A 60 -23.74 32.36 -7.72
C PRO A 60 -22.30 32.62 -8.14
N LYS A 61 -21.46 33.10 -7.22
CA LYS A 61 -20.01 33.26 -7.41
C LYS A 61 -19.26 32.24 -6.57
N CYS A 62 -19.11 31.03 -7.10
CA CYS A 62 -18.30 30.00 -6.39
C CYS A 62 -17.40 29.27 -7.37
N LYS A 63 -16.35 28.65 -6.79
CA LYS A 63 -15.51 27.61 -7.40
C LYS A 63 -15.67 26.32 -6.60
N ILE A 64 -15.86 25.21 -7.31
CA ILE A 64 -16.05 23.89 -6.73
C ILE A 64 -14.85 23.03 -7.12
N ILE A 65 -14.15 22.53 -6.12
CA ILE A 65 -13.00 21.65 -6.28
C ILE A 65 -13.43 20.25 -5.83
N ILE A 66 -13.33 19.26 -6.71
CA ILE A 66 -13.73 17.90 -6.40
C ILE A 66 -12.57 17.18 -5.69
N SER A 67 -12.75 16.89 -4.39
CA SER A 67 -11.80 16.20 -3.51
C SER A 67 -12.24 14.76 -3.22
N SER A 68 -12.53 14.00 -4.27
CA SER A 68 -13.05 12.63 -4.21
C SER A 68 -12.54 11.79 -5.37
N THR A 69 -12.35 10.49 -5.15
CA THR A 69 -12.09 9.50 -6.21
C THR A 69 -13.27 9.32 -7.16
N HIS A 70 -14.48 9.67 -6.73
CA HIS A 70 -15.69 9.61 -7.57
C HIS A 70 -15.86 10.86 -8.45
N GLU A 71 -14.76 11.42 -8.95
CA GLU A 71 -14.76 12.68 -9.70
C GLU A 71 -15.74 12.68 -10.87
N GLN A 72 -15.78 11.61 -11.68
CA GLN A 72 -16.67 11.54 -12.85
C GLN A 72 -18.15 11.59 -12.46
N ALA A 73 -18.55 10.86 -11.42
CA ALA A 73 -19.93 10.86 -10.94
C ALA A 73 -20.33 12.25 -10.39
N ILE A 74 -19.44 12.89 -9.65
CA ILE A 74 -19.67 14.22 -9.09
C ILE A 74 -19.69 15.27 -10.22
N ARG A 75 -18.86 15.18 -11.24
CA ARG A 75 -18.91 16.06 -12.42
C ARG A 75 -20.24 15.95 -13.14
N LYS A 76 -20.74 14.72 -13.35
CA LYS A 76 -22.06 14.48 -13.95
C LYS A 76 -23.16 15.12 -13.10
N GLN A 77 -23.15 14.88 -11.79
CA GLN A 77 -24.11 15.50 -10.85
C GLN A 77 -24.09 17.03 -10.93
N LEU A 78 -22.91 17.66 -10.91
CA LEU A 78 -22.78 19.11 -11.00
C LEU A 78 -23.24 19.66 -12.36
N ALA A 79 -23.03 18.92 -13.46
CA ALA A 79 -23.55 19.28 -14.77
C ALA A 79 -25.08 19.23 -14.80
N GLU A 80 -25.70 18.20 -14.25
CA GLU A 80 -27.17 18.08 -14.11
C GLU A 80 -27.76 19.19 -13.22
N MET A 81 -26.98 19.72 -12.29
CA MET A 81 -27.35 20.86 -11.45
C MET A 81 -27.14 22.22 -12.13
N GLY A 82 -26.53 22.28 -13.33
CA GLY A 82 -26.16 23.48 -14.03
C GLY A 82 -24.95 24.21 -13.43
N LEU A 83 -24.03 23.48 -12.79
CA LEU A 83 -22.87 24.02 -12.10
C LEU A 83 -21.52 23.58 -12.71
N ALA A 84 -21.53 23.01 -13.92
CA ALA A 84 -20.33 22.51 -14.57
C ALA A 84 -19.25 23.61 -14.79
N ASP A 85 -19.68 24.84 -15.07
CA ASP A 85 -18.81 26.01 -15.26
C ASP A 85 -18.16 26.51 -13.96
N LYS A 86 -18.62 26.03 -12.81
CA LYS A 86 -18.09 26.36 -11.48
C LYS A 86 -16.94 25.44 -11.06
N ILE A 87 -16.75 24.33 -11.75
CA ILE A 87 -15.71 23.35 -11.38
C ILE A 87 -14.33 23.95 -11.70
N MET A 88 -13.49 24.06 -10.68
CA MET A 88 -12.07 24.28 -10.85
C MET A 88 -11.38 22.92 -10.97
N SER A 89 -10.72 22.67 -12.08
CA SER A 89 -10.03 21.41 -12.31
C SER A 89 -8.76 21.30 -11.45
N LEU A 90 -8.37 20.07 -11.17
CA LEU A 90 -7.10 19.78 -10.49
C LEU A 90 -5.91 20.31 -11.32
N GLU A 91 -6.02 20.30 -12.66
CA GLU A 91 -5.02 20.85 -13.57
C GLU A 91 -4.82 22.35 -13.39
N GLU A 92 -5.91 23.11 -13.25
CA GLU A 92 -5.84 24.55 -12.96
C GLU A 92 -5.16 24.82 -11.62
N LEU A 93 -5.47 24.01 -10.58
CA LEU A 93 -4.82 24.12 -9.28
C LEU A 93 -3.31 23.87 -9.38
N TYR A 94 -2.88 22.78 -10.04
CA TYR A 94 -1.45 22.51 -10.23
C TYR A 94 -0.74 23.54 -11.08
N HIS A 95 -1.42 24.10 -12.07
CA HIS A 95 -0.87 25.22 -12.85
C HIS A 95 -0.61 26.45 -11.97
N LEU A 96 -1.56 26.82 -11.11
CA LEU A 96 -1.39 27.91 -10.14
C LEU A 96 -0.24 27.62 -9.16
N CYS A 97 -0.13 26.39 -8.67
CA CYS A 97 0.98 26.00 -7.81
C CYS A 97 2.34 26.15 -8.51
N GLY A 98 2.46 25.69 -9.74
CA GLY A 98 3.69 25.85 -10.53
C GLY A 98 4.07 27.33 -10.78
N GLN A 99 3.08 28.20 -10.96
CA GLN A 99 3.32 29.65 -11.10
C GLN A 99 3.80 30.30 -9.79
N LYS A 100 3.35 29.81 -8.62
CA LYS A 100 3.76 30.33 -7.32
C LYS A 100 5.22 30.03 -6.99
N MET A 101 5.80 28.94 -7.54
CA MET A 101 7.21 28.60 -7.30
C MET A 101 8.12 29.71 -7.81
N THR A 102 8.99 30.24 -6.96
CA THR A 102 10.03 31.18 -7.36
C THR A 102 11.04 30.48 -8.30
N LYS A 103 11.45 31.16 -9.38
CA LYS A 103 12.47 30.62 -10.29
C LYS A 103 13.83 30.56 -9.56
N THR A 104 14.26 29.40 -9.19
CA THR A 104 15.69 29.14 -8.96
C THR A 104 16.31 28.95 -10.34
N ASP A 105 17.28 29.77 -10.71
CA ASP A 105 17.97 29.62 -12.01
C ASP A 105 18.81 28.35 -11.98
N ARG A 106 18.35 27.31 -12.65
CA ARG A 106 19.02 26.02 -12.81
C ARG A 106 19.28 25.71 -14.29
N SER A 107 19.45 26.76 -15.11
CA SER A 107 19.84 26.65 -16.51
C SER A 107 21.29 26.15 -16.63
N GLY A 108 21.54 24.89 -16.44
CA GLY A 108 22.88 24.30 -16.50
C GLY A 108 22.96 22.89 -15.92
N LEU A 109 21.84 22.32 -15.47
CA LEU A 109 21.79 20.91 -15.08
C LEU A 109 21.82 20.06 -16.36
N ASP A 110 22.98 19.49 -16.67
CA ASP A 110 23.15 18.53 -17.75
C ASP A 110 22.47 17.19 -17.36
N ILE A 111 21.27 16.99 -17.89
CA ILE A 111 20.38 15.84 -17.61
C ILE A 111 20.92 14.55 -18.24
N THR A 112 21.98 14.63 -19.07
CA THR A 112 22.54 13.48 -19.80
C THR A 112 23.34 12.51 -18.92
N VAL A 113 23.69 12.90 -17.68
CA VAL A 113 24.45 12.05 -16.76
C VAL A 113 23.49 11.30 -15.83
N ARG A 114 22.99 10.16 -16.31
CA ARG A 114 22.06 9.24 -15.58
C ARG A 114 22.57 8.82 -14.19
N ASP A 115 23.84 8.95 -13.90
CA ASP A 115 24.44 8.57 -12.61
C ASP A 115 24.21 9.59 -11.49
N ASN A 116 23.82 10.82 -11.81
CA ASN A 116 23.61 11.91 -10.85
C ASN A 116 22.13 12.16 -10.50
N VAL A 117 21.22 11.31 -10.95
CA VAL A 117 19.79 11.45 -10.63
C VAL A 117 19.53 11.00 -9.20
N THR A 118 18.91 11.85 -8.39
CA THR A 118 18.47 11.49 -7.04
C THR A 118 17.15 10.70 -7.10
N VAL A 119 17.09 9.56 -6.42
CA VAL A 119 15.85 8.77 -6.27
C VAL A 119 15.21 9.10 -4.92
N LEU A 120 14.00 9.61 -4.96
CA LEU A 120 13.20 9.93 -3.79
C LEU A 120 12.14 8.85 -3.61
N VAL A 121 12.18 8.10 -2.51
CA VAL A 121 11.22 7.02 -2.23
C VAL A 121 10.22 7.50 -1.17
N ASP A 122 8.93 7.51 -1.52
CA ASP A 122 7.87 7.96 -0.64
C ASP A 122 7.49 6.89 0.39
N MET A 123 7.48 7.30 1.66
CA MET A 123 7.02 6.49 2.79
C MET A 123 6.13 7.32 3.73
N TYR A 124 5.74 8.51 3.31
CA TYR A 124 5.21 9.54 4.21
C TYR A 124 3.87 9.21 4.84
N GLU A 125 2.94 8.62 4.11
CA GLU A 125 1.54 8.48 4.55
C GLU A 125 1.21 7.11 5.19
N GLY A 126 2.20 6.30 5.55
CA GLY A 126 1.98 5.02 6.20
C GLY A 126 1.42 5.18 7.62
N ILE A 127 0.29 4.53 7.90
CA ILE A 127 -0.26 4.43 9.26
C ILE A 127 0.45 3.27 9.96
N GLY A 128 1.61 3.56 10.56
CA GLY A 128 2.44 2.57 11.21
C GLY A 128 3.24 1.70 10.22
N TRP A 129 4.00 0.73 10.73
CA TRP A 129 4.82 -0.17 9.92
C TRP A 129 3.97 -1.26 9.28
N GLY A 130 3.75 -1.16 7.99
CA GLY A 130 3.14 -2.19 7.16
C GLY A 130 4.14 -2.75 6.13
N GLY A 131 3.66 -3.65 5.27
CA GLY A 131 4.46 -4.22 4.19
C GLY A 131 4.98 -3.18 3.19
N THR A 132 4.19 -2.13 2.92
CA THR A 132 4.53 -1.07 1.98
C THR A 132 5.69 -0.22 2.47
N GLU A 133 5.69 0.16 3.75
CA GLU A 133 6.75 0.96 4.36
C GLU A 133 8.06 0.18 4.43
N LEU A 134 8.01 -1.08 4.83
CA LEU A 134 9.18 -1.97 4.86
C LEU A 134 9.73 -2.20 3.44
N TRP A 135 8.85 -2.36 2.48
CA TRP A 135 9.21 -2.48 1.07
C TRP A 135 9.92 -1.20 0.57
N ALA A 136 9.36 -0.01 0.85
CA ALA A 136 9.95 1.26 0.45
C ALA A 136 11.35 1.45 1.04
N ALA A 137 11.51 1.16 2.34
CA ALA A 137 12.80 1.21 3.03
C ALA A 137 13.81 0.20 2.44
N GLY A 138 13.37 -1.03 2.16
CA GLY A 138 14.19 -2.07 1.51
C GLY A 138 14.64 -1.68 0.11
N LEU A 139 13.74 -1.14 -0.72
CA LEU A 139 14.06 -0.64 -2.05
C LEU A 139 15.08 0.50 -1.97
N ALA A 140 14.84 1.50 -1.12
CA ALA A 140 15.74 2.64 -0.95
C ALA A 140 17.14 2.19 -0.53
N PHE A 141 17.25 1.29 0.44
CA PHE A 141 18.51 0.73 0.89
C PHE A 141 19.24 -0.07 -0.21
N GLY A 142 18.49 -0.91 -0.94
CA GLY A 142 19.04 -1.69 -2.05
C GLY A 142 19.58 -0.82 -3.18
N LEU A 143 18.83 0.22 -3.60
CA LEU A 143 19.29 1.19 -4.60
C LEU A 143 20.53 1.96 -4.11
N LYS A 144 20.56 2.36 -2.84
CA LYS A 144 21.73 3.03 -2.23
C LYS A 144 22.95 2.11 -2.23
N SER A 145 22.77 0.85 -1.85
CA SER A 145 23.86 -0.15 -1.84
C SER A 145 24.40 -0.43 -3.24
N ALA A 146 23.56 -0.26 -4.27
CA ALA A 146 23.95 -0.33 -5.67
C ALA A 146 24.56 0.99 -6.21
N GLY A 147 24.92 1.92 -5.33
CA GLY A 147 25.63 3.16 -5.68
C GLY A 147 24.74 4.30 -6.19
N ARG A 148 23.41 4.22 -6.00
CA ARG A 148 22.50 5.30 -6.40
C ARG A 148 22.39 6.36 -5.30
N ASN A 149 22.16 7.62 -5.68
CA ASN A 149 21.81 8.66 -4.73
C ASN A 149 20.33 8.51 -4.36
N VAL A 150 20.04 8.18 -3.11
CA VAL A 150 18.68 7.84 -2.65
C VAL A 150 18.36 8.56 -1.36
N LEU A 151 17.14 9.11 -1.29
CA LEU A 151 16.53 9.63 -0.07
C LEU A 151 15.18 8.95 0.15
N LEU A 152 14.90 8.58 1.40
CA LEU A 152 13.64 8.05 1.85
C LEU A 152 12.85 9.17 2.54
N ILE A 153 11.61 9.40 2.13
CA ILE A 153 10.77 10.47 2.69
C ILE A 153 9.82 9.84 3.70
N GLY A 154 9.95 10.20 4.97
CA GLY A 154 9.10 9.68 6.04
C GLY A 154 8.48 10.79 6.88
N GLY A 155 7.32 10.51 7.52
CA GLY A 155 6.68 11.42 8.46
C GLY A 155 7.36 11.42 9.83
N THR A 156 7.30 12.54 10.56
CA THR A 156 7.83 12.64 11.93
C THR A 156 7.06 11.78 12.93
N GLU A 157 5.81 11.48 12.65
CA GLU A 157 4.95 10.65 13.52
C GLU A 157 5.15 9.14 13.28
N GLN A 158 5.90 8.76 12.24
CA GLN A 158 6.19 7.35 11.99
C GLN A 158 7.19 6.82 13.02
N PRO A 159 7.05 5.54 13.43
CA PRO A 159 8.03 4.90 14.31
C PRO A 159 9.45 4.94 13.72
N SER A 160 10.46 4.93 14.58
CA SER A 160 11.86 4.87 14.14
C SER A 160 12.12 3.61 13.34
N LEU A 161 12.84 3.77 12.23
CA LEU A 161 13.34 2.67 11.40
C LEU A 161 14.56 2.00 12.05
N GLU A 162 14.91 0.83 11.55
CA GLU A 162 16.25 0.29 11.80
C GLU A 162 17.31 1.32 11.38
N ALA A 163 18.40 1.42 12.11
CA ALA A 163 19.45 2.45 11.90
C ALA A 163 19.93 2.55 10.44
N ARG A 164 19.98 1.41 9.73
CA ARG A 164 20.39 1.36 8.30
C ARG A 164 19.45 2.14 7.36
N TYR A 165 18.18 2.19 7.68
CA TYR A 165 17.17 2.92 6.88
C TYR A 165 17.03 4.36 7.36
N GLU A 166 17.15 4.60 8.68
CA GLU A 166 17.04 5.94 9.27
C GLU A 166 18.08 6.91 8.72
N THR A 167 19.29 6.43 8.42
CA THR A 167 20.36 7.23 7.78
C THR A 167 20.00 7.77 6.39
N LEU A 168 18.99 7.18 5.73
CA LEU A 168 18.53 7.63 4.41
C LEU A 168 17.26 8.49 4.52
N THR A 169 16.66 8.55 5.73
CA THR A 169 15.32 9.10 5.89
C THR A 169 15.34 10.59 6.19
N ILE A 170 14.61 11.35 5.39
CA ILE A 170 14.26 12.74 5.69
C ILE A 170 12.88 12.75 6.32
N ARG A 171 12.80 13.27 7.55
CA ARG A 171 11.55 13.35 8.31
C ARG A 171 10.86 14.69 8.05
N ILE A 172 9.60 14.61 7.61
CA ILE A 172 8.75 15.76 7.28
C ILE A 172 7.55 15.83 8.22
N THR A 173 7.25 17.01 8.76
CA THR A 173 6.10 17.25 9.63
C THR A 173 4.82 17.37 8.83
N GLU A 174 3.66 17.09 9.45
CA GLU A 174 2.35 17.23 8.81
C GLU A 174 1.99 18.69 8.48
N GLN A 175 2.48 19.67 9.25
CA GLN A 175 2.00 21.06 9.18
C GLN A 175 2.40 21.81 7.90
N ASP A 176 3.57 21.48 7.32
CA ASP A 176 4.10 22.19 6.14
C ASP A 176 4.37 21.24 4.96
N THR A 177 3.59 20.19 4.85
CA THR A 177 3.91 19.01 4.03
C THR A 177 4.20 19.34 2.56
N ILE A 178 3.30 20.06 1.86
CA ILE A 178 3.50 20.29 0.42
C ILE A 178 4.64 21.25 0.16
N MET A 179 4.77 22.33 0.93
CA MET A 179 5.84 23.30 0.75
C MET A 179 7.23 22.69 0.98
N HIS A 180 7.42 22.00 2.09
CA HIS A 180 8.69 21.31 2.39
C HIS A 180 9.03 20.22 1.38
N MET A 181 8.01 19.47 0.90
CA MET A 181 8.22 18.46 -0.14
C MET A 181 8.62 19.10 -1.48
N VAL A 182 8.01 20.20 -1.86
CA VAL A 182 8.39 20.96 -3.08
C VAL A 182 9.82 21.45 -2.97
N GLU A 183 10.21 22.07 -1.85
CA GLU A 183 11.56 22.55 -1.62
C GLU A 183 12.59 21.40 -1.64
N LEU A 184 12.29 20.28 -0.96
CA LEU A 184 13.13 19.08 -0.95
C LEU A 184 13.37 18.56 -2.36
N MET A 185 12.29 18.43 -3.16
CA MET A 185 12.39 17.94 -4.52
C MET A 185 13.14 18.90 -5.43
N GLU A 186 12.91 20.21 -5.31
CA GLU A 186 13.68 21.22 -6.06
C GLU A 186 15.19 21.17 -5.75
N GLN A 187 15.56 20.98 -4.49
CA GLN A 187 16.97 20.89 -4.07
C GLN A 187 17.67 19.65 -4.63
N ASN A 188 16.91 18.61 -4.94
CA ASN A 188 17.42 17.32 -5.41
C ASN A 188 17.22 17.07 -6.91
N LEU A 189 16.84 18.08 -7.70
CA LEU A 189 16.75 17.95 -9.15
C LEU A 189 18.14 17.76 -9.81
N PRO A 190 18.26 16.94 -10.87
CA PRO A 190 17.23 16.08 -11.44
C PRO A 190 16.91 14.91 -10.53
N CYS A 191 15.62 14.55 -10.41
CA CYS A 191 15.18 13.47 -9.52
C CYS A 191 14.06 12.60 -10.08
N ILE A 192 14.00 11.37 -9.57
CA ILE A 192 12.91 10.43 -9.79
C ILE A 192 12.18 10.26 -8.47
N PHE A 193 10.90 10.59 -8.43
CA PHE A 193 10.04 10.35 -7.27
C PHE A 193 9.29 9.03 -7.44
N ILE A 194 9.49 8.11 -6.50
CA ILE A 194 8.76 6.83 -6.43
C ILE A 194 7.60 7.00 -5.47
N ASN A 195 6.41 7.11 -6.05
CA ASN A 195 5.15 7.30 -5.34
C ASN A 195 4.58 5.95 -4.90
N ASN A 196 4.40 5.76 -3.60
CA ASN A 196 3.75 4.58 -3.02
C ASN A 196 2.30 4.86 -2.60
N PHE A 197 1.99 6.13 -2.37
CA PHE A 197 0.68 6.58 -1.90
C PHE A 197 0.28 7.81 -2.70
N ALA A 198 -0.96 7.90 -3.14
CA ALA A 198 -1.47 9.10 -3.82
C ALA A 198 -1.65 10.28 -2.84
N GLY A 199 -0.59 10.65 -2.13
CA GLY A 199 -0.56 11.58 -1.02
C GLY A 199 -0.04 12.98 -1.32
N CYS A 200 0.28 13.73 -0.26
CA CYS A 200 0.82 15.09 -0.38
C CYS A 200 2.17 15.13 -1.08
N ALA A 201 3.02 14.11 -0.90
CA ALA A 201 4.29 14.00 -1.60
C ALA A 201 4.09 13.87 -3.12
N PHE A 202 3.09 13.11 -3.54
CA PHE A 202 2.75 12.98 -4.95
C PHE A 202 2.25 14.32 -5.54
N MET A 203 1.43 15.07 -4.79
CA MET A 203 1.00 16.41 -5.20
C MET A 203 2.20 17.36 -5.34
N ALA A 204 3.13 17.34 -4.41
CA ALA A 204 4.36 18.13 -4.48
C ALA A 204 5.19 17.76 -5.72
N ALA A 205 5.35 16.47 -6.01
CA ALA A 205 6.06 15.98 -7.20
C ALA A 205 5.43 16.50 -8.50
N ILE A 206 4.10 16.54 -8.58
CA ILE A 206 3.38 17.10 -9.74
C ILE A 206 3.64 18.61 -9.88
N ILE A 207 3.64 19.36 -8.77
CA ILE A 207 3.94 20.80 -8.77
C ILE A 207 5.34 21.04 -9.33
N VAL A 208 6.33 20.29 -8.84
CA VAL A 208 7.73 20.39 -9.31
C VAL A 208 7.85 19.99 -10.78
N LYS A 209 7.18 18.91 -11.20
CA LYS A 209 7.16 18.45 -12.61
C LYS A 209 6.52 19.49 -13.54
N LYS A 210 5.52 20.22 -13.11
CA LYS A 210 4.93 21.33 -13.88
C LYS A 210 5.93 22.44 -14.19
N LYS A 211 6.86 22.68 -13.28
CA LYS A 211 7.89 23.71 -13.45
C LYS A 211 9.16 23.19 -14.12
N TYR A 212 9.52 21.93 -13.83
CA TYR A 212 10.74 21.28 -14.32
C TYR A 212 10.40 19.94 -15.00
N PRO A 213 9.69 19.96 -16.15
CA PRO A 213 9.15 18.75 -16.78
C PRO A 213 10.23 17.73 -17.16
N ASP A 214 11.42 18.20 -17.53
CA ASP A 214 12.53 17.36 -17.99
C ASP A 214 13.47 16.93 -16.86
N SER A 215 13.32 17.48 -15.65
CA SER A 215 14.20 17.21 -14.52
C SER A 215 13.50 16.47 -13.38
N MET A 216 12.16 16.42 -13.40
CA MET A 216 11.35 15.73 -12.42
C MET A 216 10.62 14.56 -13.08
N HIS A 217 10.93 13.35 -12.66
CA HIS A 217 10.30 12.12 -13.14
C HIS A 217 9.45 11.50 -12.04
N ILE A 218 8.26 11.00 -12.40
CA ILE A 218 7.33 10.39 -11.44
C ILE A 218 7.05 8.96 -11.86
N VAL A 219 7.30 8.05 -10.92
CA VAL A 219 7.02 6.62 -11.03
C VAL A 219 6.06 6.24 -9.91
N SER A 220 5.05 5.44 -10.18
CA SER A 220 4.11 4.94 -9.17
C SER A 220 4.24 3.46 -8.93
N VAL A 221 3.96 3.03 -7.70
CA VAL A 221 3.90 1.63 -7.32
C VAL A 221 2.50 1.28 -6.83
N ILE A 222 1.94 0.22 -7.36
CA ILE A 222 0.61 -0.27 -6.96
C ILE A 222 0.80 -1.46 -6.04
N HIS A 223 0.47 -1.26 -4.77
CA HIS A 223 0.75 -2.21 -3.68
C HIS A 223 -0.37 -3.19 -3.35
N ASN A 224 -1.58 -2.97 -3.85
CA ASN A 224 -2.69 -3.91 -3.65
C ASN A 224 -3.76 -3.74 -4.72
N ASP A 225 -4.65 -4.72 -4.82
CA ASP A 225 -5.72 -4.82 -5.80
C ASP A 225 -7.02 -4.16 -5.30
N ASN A 226 -6.91 -2.95 -4.75
CA ASN A 226 -8.08 -2.18 -4.31
C ASN A 226 -8.47 -1.13 -5.37
N PRO A 227 -9.69 -1.18 -5.93
CA PRO A 227 -10.12 -0.24 -6.96
C PRO A 227 -9.95 1.24 -6.59
N SER A 228 -10.18 1.62 -5.33
CA SER A 228 -10.03 3.01 -4.88
C SER A 228 -8.58 3.52 -4.94
N LEU A 229 -7.60 2.63 -4.83
CA LEU A 229 -6.19 2.98 -5.00
C LEU A 229 -5.83 3.15 -6.48
N PHE A 230 -6.36 2.30 -7.35
CA PHE A 230 -6.20 2.47 -8.79
C PHE A 230 -6.75 3.82 -9.24
N ASP A 231 -7.99 4.14 -8.85
CA ASP A 231 -8.62 5.41 -9.19
C ASP A 231 -7.78 6.62 -8.73
N ALA A 232 -7.22 6.57 -7.54
CA ALA A 232 -6.38 7.63 -7.00
C ALA A 232 -5.09 7.86 -7.82
N HIS A 233 -4.46 6.78 -8.31
CA HIS A 233 -3.30 6.88 -9.19
C HIS A 233 -3.70 7.33 -10.59
N MET A 234 -4.83 6.85 -11.09
CA MET A 234 -5.28 7.11 -12.45
C MET A 234 -5.81 8.52 -12.66
N MET A 235 -6.38 9.16 -11.62
CA MET A 235 -6.73 10.60 -11.67
C MET A 235 -5.55 11.49 -12.11
N LEU A 236 -4.32 11.06 -11.81
CA LEU A 236 -3.10 11.80 -12.05
C LEU A 236 -2.14 11.08 -13.00
N SER A 237 -2.64 10.05 -13.72
CA SER A 237 -1.84 9.16 -14.58
C SER A 237 -1.01 9.89 -15.64
N LYS A 238 -1.49 11.02 -16.16
CA LYS A 238 -0.75 11.84 -17.15
C LYS A 238 0.58 12.39 -16.64
N TYR A 239 0.82 12.39 -15.33
CA TYR A 239 2.09 12.80 -14.73
C TYR A 239 3.01 11.61 -14.42
N ILE A 240 2.46 10.38 -14.46
CA ILE A 240 3.18 9.15 -14.17
C ILE A 240 3.80 8.61 -15.45
N GLU A 241 5.10 8.38 -15.43
CA GLU A 241 5.83 7.86 -16.60
C GLU A 241 5.87 6.33 -16.60
N LYS A 242 5.97 5.73 -15.42
CA LYS A 242 6.07 4.27 -15.25
C LYS A 242 5.26 3.82 -14.04
N ILE A 243 4.67 2.64 -14.14
CA ILE A 243 3.96 1.99 -13.04
C ILE A 243 4.63 0.65 -12.74
N PHE A 244 4.97 0.42 -11.48
CA PHE A 244 5.44 -0.85 -10.98
C PHE A 244 4.31 -1.52 -10.19
N CYS A 245 4.00 -2.75 -10.53
CA CYS A 245 2.98 -3.54 -9.89
C CYS A 245 3.64 -4.61 -9.03
N VAL A 246 3.09 -4.86 -7.84
CA VAL A 246 3.65 -5.86 -6.93
C VAL A 246 3.18 -7.28 -7.27
N SER A 247 2.24 -7.44 -8.21
CA SER A 247 1.80 -8.72 -8.74
C SER A 247 1.53 -8.65 -10.25
N SER A 248 1.58 -9.80 -10.96
CA SER A 248 1.23 -9.89 -12.37
C SER A 248 -0.25 -9.58 -12.60
N GLN A 249 -1.10 -10.02 -11.69
CA GLN A 249 -2.55 -9.79 -11.74
C GLN A 249 -2.88 -8.30 -11.66
N ILE A 250 -2.23 -7.55 -10.76
CA ILE A 250 -2.37 -6.08 -10.72
C ILE A 250 -1.90 -5.45 -12.02
N ARG A 251 -0.78 -5.91 -12.59
CA ARG A 251 -0.29 -5.40 -13.88
C ARG A 251 -1.30 -5.64 -14.99
N GLU A 252 -1.85 -6.84 -15.10
CA GLU A 252 -2.87 -7.19 -16.09
C GLU A 252 -4.11 -6.32 -15.93
N HIS A 253 -4.59 -6.15 -14.70
CA HIS A 253 -5.71 -5.29 -14.36
C HIS A 253 -5.47 -3.83 -14.79
N MET A 254 -4.27 -3.29 -14.50
CA MET A 254 -3.88 -1.93 -14.93
C MET A 254 -3.86 -1.79 -16.46
N GLN A 255 -3.41 -2.81 -17.18
CA GLN A 255 -3.35 -2.80 -18.63
C GLN A 255 -4.73 -2.91 -19.27
N GLU A 256 -5.62 -3.72 -18.72
CA GLU A 256 -6.95 -3.98 -19.28
C GLU A 256 -7.95 -2.86 -18.96
N GLN A 257 -8.04 -2.46 -17.71
CA GLN A 257 -9.07 -1.50 -17.26
C GLN A 257 -8.67 -0.04 -17.49
N TYR A 258 -7.39 0.28 -17.39
CA TYR A 258 -6.92 1.67 -17.48
C TYR A 258 -6.20 1.98 -18.79
N VAL A 259 -6.18 1.04 -19.73
CA VAL A 259 -5.59 1.23 -21.08
C VAL A 259 -4.15 1.75 -21.02
N MET A 260 -3.37 1.29 -20.04
CA MET A 260 -1.96 1.66 -19.92
C MET A 260 -1.12 0.90 -20.96
N PRO A 261 -0.20 1.56 -21.68
CA PRO A 261 0.70 0.86 -22.59
C PRO A 261 1.53 -0.20 -21.86
N ASN A 262 1.69 -1.38 -22.45
CA ASN A 262 2.44 -2.50 -21.86
C ASN A 262 3.87 -2.12 -21.43
N GLN A 263 4.51 -1.24 -22.17
CA GLN A 263 5.86 -0.74 -21.86
C GLN A 263 5.94 0.19 -20.65
N CYS A 264 4.79 0.67 -20.13
CA CYS A 264 4.73 1.55 -18.96
C CYS A 264 4.41 0.81 -17.65
N CYS A 265 4.00 -0.46 -17.73
CA CYS A 265 3.63 -1.29 -16.58
C CYS A 265 4.63 -2.41 -16.37
N TYR A 266 5.31 -2.39 -15.24
CA TYR A 266 6.37 -3.32 -14.85
C TYR A 266 5.93 -4.21 -13.70
N PHE A 267 6.44 -5.44 -13.67
CA PHE A 267 6.24 -6.37 -12.57
C PHE A 267 7.51 -7.16 -12.31
N LYS A 268 7.82 -7.34 -11.03
CA LYS A 268 8.86 -8.27 -10.55
C LYS A 268 8.43 -8.79 -9.18
N GLU A 269 8.65 -10.08 -8.96
CA GLU A 269 8.37 -10.73 -7.69
C GLU A 269 9.09 -10.05 -6.53
N GLN A 270 8.38 -9.89 -5.41
CA GLN A 270 8.87 -9.17 -4.23
C GLN A 270 10.09 -9.89 -3.62
N PRO A 271 11.11 -9.14 -3.18
CA PRO A 271 12.31 -9.75 -2.63
C PRO A 271 12.08 -10.24 -1.19
N ILE A 272 12.77 -11.32 -0.83
CA ILE A 272 12.88 -11.81 0.54
C ILE A 272 14.34 -11.76 0.96
N GLU A 273 14.62 -11.33 2.19
CA GLU A 273 15.99 -11.22 2.71
C GLU A 273 16.75 -12.54 2.64
N THR A 274 18.02 -12.48 2.20
CA THR A 274 18.84 -13.65 1.84
C THR A 274 19.15 -14.62 2.98
N ASP A 275 19.15 -14.14 4.22
CA ASP A 275 19.45 -15.01 5.37
C ASP A 275 18.36 -16.05 5.62
N ILE A 276 17.13 -15.78 5.19
CA ILE A 276 16.01 -16.73 5.25
C ILE A 276 16.19 -17.83 4.20
N LEU A 277 16.76 -17.51 3.05
CA LEU A 277 16.92 -18.41 1.92
C LEU A 277 18.06 -19.45 2.08
N ARG A 278 18.90 -19.35 3.11
CA ARG A 278 20.08 -20.20 3.28
C ARG A 278 19.81 -21.56 3.89
N GLU A 279 18.74 -21.70 4.66
CA GLU A 279 18.41 -22.94 5.37
C GLU A 279 17.19 -23.62 4.77
N ILE A 280 17.36 -24.73 4.09
CA ILE A 280 16.25 -25.60 3.67
C ILE A 280 15.76 -26.35 4.93
N ARG A 281 14.47 -26.28 5.20
CA ARG A 281 13.87 -26.97 6.36
C ARG A 281 14.12 -28.48 6.29
N PRO A 282 14.71 -29.12 7.33
CA PRO A 282 14.93 -30.55 7.34
C PRO A 282 13.61 -31.35 7.35
N ASP A 283 13.59 -32.52 6.72
CA ASP A 283 12.42 -33.43 6.70
C ASP A 283 11.91 -33.84 8.07
N THR A 284 12.78 -33.75 9.09
CA THR A 284 12.53 -34.23 10.46
C THR A 284 11.78 -33.22 11.34
N GLN A 285 11.51 -32.00 10.87
CA GLN A 285 10.76 -31.01 11.66
C GLN A 285 9.24 -31.10 11.44
N VAL A 286 8.70 -32.30 11.44
CA VAL A 286 7.25 -32.50 11.57
C VAL A 286 6.93 -32.58 13.05
N TYR A 287 6.32 -31.50 13.60
CA TYR A 287 5.86 -31.50 14.98
C TYR A 287 4.68 -32.51 15.14
N ASP A 288 4.55 -33.15 16.32
CA ASP A 288 3.43 -34.06 16.58
C ASP A 288 2.07 -33.35 16.46
N VAL A 289 2.00 -32.08 16.85
CA VAL A 289 0.82 -31.23 16.73
C VAL A 289 0.99 -30.22 15.59
N LEU A 290 0.00 -30.12 14.72
CA LEU A 290 0.03 -29.19 13.58
C LEU A 290 0.07 -27.74 14.06
N ARG A 291 0.99 -26.94 13.50
CA ARG A 291 1.17 -25.54 13.86
C ARG A 291 0.75 -24.62 12.71
N LEU A 292 -0.23 -23.77 12.99
CA LEU A 292 -0.76 -22.79 12.06
C LEU A 292 -0.27 -21.40 12.46
N GLY A 293 0.16 -20.61 11.49
CA GLY A 293 0.58 -19.23 11.68
C GLY A 293 -0.26 -18.25 10.87
N TYR A 294 -0.66 -17.17 11.51
CA TYR A 294 -1.25 -15.99 10.87
C TYR A 294 -0.43 -14.78 11.29
N ALA A 295 -0.06 -13.90 10.34
CA ALA A 295 0.61 -12.66 10.68
C ALA A 295 0.15 -11.52 9.79
N ALA A 296 -0.69 -10.64 10.35
CA ALA A 296 -1.20 -9.44 9.70
C ALA A 296 -1.82 -8.49 10.73
N ARG A 297 -2.16 -7.27 10.30
CA ARG A 297 -3.00 -6.36 11.10
C ARG A 297 -4.36 -7.03 11.36
N LEU A 298 -4.85 -6.98 12.59
CA LEU A 298 -6.14 -7.57 12.96
C LEU A 298 -7.30 -6.61 12.68
N VAL A 299 -7.53 -6.33 11.38
CA VAL A 299 -8.54 -5.37 10.91
C VAL A 299 -9.61 -6.06 10.07
N ARG A 300 -10.85 -5.52 10.09
CA ARG A 300 -11.98 -6.04 9.29
C ARG A 300 -11.80 -5.78 7.81
N GLN A 301 -11.42 -4.56 7.44
CA GLN A 301 -11.11 -4.24 6.06
C GLN A 301 -9.84 -4.97 5.63
N GLN A 302 -9.78 -5.38 4.38
CA GLN A 302 -8.65 -6.05 3.77
C GLN A 302 -8.30 -7.41 4.39
N LYS A 303 -7.89 -7.44 5.67
CA LYS A 303 -7.37 -8.68 6.31
C LYS A 303 -8.46 -9.61 6.80
N ARG A 304 -9.71 -9.13 6.90
CA ARG A 304 -10.87 -9.90 7.36
C ARG A 304 -10.60 -10.69 8.65
N ALA A 305 -9.84 -10.08 9.57
CA ALA A 305 -9.48 -10.73 10.84
C ALA A 305 -10.70 -11.06 11.72
N ASP A 306 -11.85 -10.44 11.46
CA ASP A 306 -13.15 -10.82 12.03
C ASP A 306 -13.54 -12.27 11.69
N LEU A 307 -13.14 -12.79 10.54
CA LEU A 307 -13.43 -14.15 10.11
C LEU A 307 -12.53 -15.22 10.77
N LEU A 308 -11.46 -14.83 11.48
CA LEU A 308 -10.63 -15.79 12.22
C LEU A 308 -11.43 -16.61 13.23
N ILE A 309 -12.44 -16.02 13.86
CA ILE A 309 -13.35 -16.72 14.77
C ILE A 309 -14.09 -17.85 14.04
N GLU A 310 -14.64 -17.56 12.87
CA GLU A 310 -15.35 -18.57 12.09
C GLU A 310 -14.41 -19.65 11.56
N PHE A 311 -13.19 -19.27 11.17
CA PHE A 311 -12.16 -20.24 10.79
C PHE A 311 -11.78 -21.17 11.93
N ILE A 312 -11.60 -20.64 13.17
CA ILE A 312 -11.34 -21.45 14.37
C ILE A 312 -12.51 -22.43 14.62
N LYS A 313 -13.77 -22.00 14.48
CA LYS A 313 -14.92 -22.92 14.58
C LYS A 313 -14.83 -24.05 13.57
N CYS A 314 -14.52 -23.72 12.30
CA CYS A 314 -14.37 -24.73 11.25
C CYS A 314 -13.23 -25.72 11.55
N LEU A 315 -12.15 -25.30 12.21
CA LEU A 315 -11.07 -26.19 12.65
C LEU A 315 -11.52 -27.11 13.79
N GLU A 316 -12.24 -26.59 14.81
CA GLU A 316 -12.78 -27.39 15.92
C GLU A 316 -13.76 -28.46 15.44
N GLU A 317 -14.59 -28.15 14.45
CA GLU A 317 -15.52 -29.12 13.83
C GLU A 317 -14.82 -30.29 13.15
N ARG A 318 -13.52 -30.17 12.80
CA ARG A 318 -12.72 -31.25 12.19
C ARG A 318 -12.10 -32.21 13.21
N GLY A 319 -11.99 -31.82 14.48
CA GLY A 319 -11.65 -32.70 15.60
C GLY A 319 -10.20 -33.19 15.64
N PHE A 320 -9.23 -32.45 15.06
CA PHE A 320 -7.81 -32.74 15.16
C PHE A 320 -7.08 -31.79 16.12
N ASP A 321 -5.87 -32.16 16.54
CA ASP A 321 -5.05 -31.33 17.42
C ASP A 321 -4.21 -30.35 16.61
N TYR A 322 -4.27 -29.07 16.99
CA TYR A 322 -3.49 -28.00 16.37
C TYR A 322 -3.11 -26.91 17.38
N ILE A 323 -2.08 -26.13 17.02
CA ILE A 323 -1.75 -24.87 17.67
C ILE A 323 -1.84 -23.77 16.61
N PHE A 324 -2.68 -22.79 16.84
CA PHE A 324 -2.84 -21.64 15.95
C PHE A 324 -2.30 -20.38 16.62
N GLN A 325 -1.17 -19.87 16.12
CA GLN A 325 -0.54 -18.65 16.61
C GLN A 325 -0.85 -17.48 15.69
N ILE A 326 -1.40 -16.41 16.29
CA ILE A 326 -1.84 -15.21 15.61
C ILE A 326 -0.94 -14.05 16.02
N ALA A 327 -0.08 -13.59 15.11
CA ALA A 327 0.78 -12.44 15.28
C ALA A 327 0.15 -11.19 14.63
N GLY A 328 -0.09 -10.15 15.42
CA GLY A 328 -0.67 -8.89 14.95
C GLY A 328 -1.50 -8.19 15.98
N GLU A 329 -1.85 -6.94 15.68
CA GLU A 329 -2.69 -6.08 16.50
C GLU A 329 -3.73 -5.38 15.61
N GLY A 330 -4.83 -4.96 16.21
CA GLY A 330 -5.91 -4.22 15.55
C GLY A 330 -7.26 -4.43 16.22
N GLU A 331 -8.27 -3.80 15.66
CA GLU A 331 -9.63 -3.72 16.21
C GLU A 331 -10.32 -5.07 16.47
N CYS A 332 -9.86 -6.14 15.79
CA CYS A 332 -10.43 -7.48 15.97
C CYS A 332 -9.75 -8.29 17.09
N GLY A 333 -8.64 -7.79 17.65
CA GLY A 333 -7.84 -8.56 18.64
C GLY A 333 -8.63 -8.97 19.88
N ASP A 334 -9.29 -8.02 20.53
CA ASP A 334 -10.09 -8.28 21.75
C ASP A 334 -11.22 -9.26 21.46
N MET A 335 -11.92 -9.11 20.35
CA MET A 335 -13.02 -9.99 19.96
C MET A 335 -12.56 -11.45 19.77
N ILE A 336 -11.39 -11.65 19.16
CA ILE A 336 -10.82 -12.99 18.95
C ILE A 336 -10.39 -13.57 20.32
N MET A 337 -9.74 -12.77 21.15
CA MET A 337 -9.30 -13.20 22.50
C MET A 337 -10.48 -13.57 23.39
N ASP A 338 -11.57 -12.80 23.37
CA ASP A 338 -12.78 -13.08 24.13
C ASP A 338 -13.44 -14.39 23.65
N TYR A 339 -13.48 -14.63 22.34
CA TYR A 339 -13.97 -15.88 21.80
C TYR A 339 -13.13 -17.08 22.28
N VAL A 340 -11.80 -16.97 22.20
CA VAL A 340 -10.85 -18.02 22.63
C VAL A 340 -11.07 -18.37 24.12
N ARG A 341 -11.18 -17.36 24.97
CA ARG A 341 -11.43 -17.55 26.43
C ARG A 341 -12.80 -18.16 26.72
N HIS A 342 -13.84 -17.66 26.04
CA HIS A 342 -15.21 -18.15 26.26
C HIS A 342 -15.37 -19.63 25.88
N HIS A 343 -14.60 -20.09 24.90
CA HIS A 343 -14.63 -21.48 24.41
C HIS A 343 -13.48 -22.36 24.96
N HIS A 344 -12.69 -21.86 25.93
CA HIS A 344 -11.57 -22.58 26.55
C HIS A 344 -10.53 -23.10 25.56
N LEU A 345 -10.22 -22.27 24.52
CA LEU A 345 -9.30 -22.64 23.44
C LEU A 345 -7.86 -22.10 23.63
N GLU A 346 -7.52 -21.57 24.83
CA GLU A 346 -6.22 -20.92 25.11
C GLU A 346 -5.01 -21.86 24.93
N ARG A 347 -5.22 -23.17 24.96
CA ARG A 347 -4.17 -24.16 24.67
C ARG A 347 -3.97 -24.42 23.18
N LYS A 348 -4.95 -24.03 22.35
CA LYS A 348 -4.94 -24.25 20.88
C LYS A 348 -4.71 -22.96 20.11
N VAL A 349 -5.17 -21.81 20.61
CA VAL A 349 -5.13 -20.52 19.90
C VAL A 349 -4.42 -19.48 20.77
N GLU A 350 -3.31 -18.95 20.26
CA GLU A 350 -2.49 -17.97 20.95
C GLU A 350 -2.41 -16.66 20.16
N LEU A 351 -2.84 -15.55 20.79
CA LEU A 351 -2.63 -14.20 20.24
C LEU A 351 -1.32 -13.65 20.80
N LEU A 352 -0.34 -13.44 19.92
CA LEU A 352 1.03 -13.04 20.30
C LEU A 352 1.21 -11.50 20.32
N GLY A 353 0.19 -10.73 19.92
CA GLY A 353 0.37 -9.32 19.68
C GLY A 353 1.29 -9.05 18.47
N ARG A 354 1.79 -7.82 18.38
CA ARG A 354 2.71 -7.44 17.31
C ARG A 354 4.11 -8.00 17.57
N LEU A 355 4.62 -8.81 16.65
CA LEU A 355 6.00 -9.27 16.66
C LEU A 355 6.92 -8.30 15.92
N PRO A 356 8.12 -8.01 16.46
CA PRO A 356 9.15 -7.25 15.73
C PRO A 356 9.66 -8.07 14.54
N LYS A 357 10.16 -7.38 13.48
CA LYS A 357 10.65 -8.04 12.27
C LYS A 357 11.75 -9.08 12.55
N SER A 358 12.61 -8.80 13.53
CA SER A 358 13.69 -9.72 13.96
C SER A 358 13.19 -11.05 14.51
N GLU A 359 11.95 -11.11 15.00
CA GLU A 359 11.34 -12.34 15.56
C GLU A 359 10.50 -13.10 14.52
N MET A 360 10.12 -12.46 13.42
CA MET A 360 9.23 -13.06 12.41
C MET A 360 9.81 -14.32 11.80
N GLN A 361 11.12 -14.37 11.52
CA GLN A 361 11.77 -15.58 11.01
C GLN A 361 11.66 -16.75 12.01
N ALA A 362 11.95 -16.48 13.28
CA ALA A 362 11.84 -17.51 14.33
C ALA A 362 10.39 -17.96 14.55
N PHE A 363 9.44 -17.05 14.37
CA PHE A 363 8.01 -17.35 14.37
C PHE A 363 7.64 -18.31 13.24
N TRP A 364 7.99 -17.97 11.97
CA TRP A 364 7.66 -18.81 10.82
C TRP A 364 8.38 -20.16 10.83
N LYS A 365 9.60 -20.23 11.31
CA LYS A 365 10.33 -21.51 11.45
C LYS A 365 9.62 -22.52 12.37
N ARG A 366 8.71 -22.05 13.24
CA ARG A 366 7.92 -22.91 14.14
C ARG A 366 6.55 -23.29 13.58
N GLN A 367 6.12 -22.70 12.46
CA GLN A 367 4.81 -22.98 11.87
C GLN A 367 4.93 -24.01 10.73
N ASP A 368 3.88 -24.80 10.53
CA ASP A 368 3.75 -25.75 9.44
C ASP A 368 2.94 -25.17 8.28
N ILE A 369 1.90 -24.41 8.60
CA ILE A 369 0.97 -23.84 7.65
C ILE A 369 0.87 -22.34 7.87
N PHE A 370 0.90 -21.59 6.77
CA PHE A 370 0.55 -20.18 6.73
C PHE A 370 -0.92 -20.00 6.37
N ILE A 371 -1.66 -19.23 7.16
CA ILE A 371 -3.06 -18.89 6.94
C ILE A 371 -3.19 -17.45 6.49
N ASN A 372 -3.94 -17.20 5.41
CA ASN A 372 -4.37 -15.86 4.99
C ASN A 372 -5.83 -15.91 4.52
N ILE A 373 -6.67 -15.08 5.13
CA ILE A 373 -8.10 -14.96 4.86
C ILE A 373 -8.48 -13.58 4.32
N SER A 374 -7.52 -12.85 3.76
CA SER A 374 -7.70 -11.49 3.24
C SER A 374 -8.72 -11.44 2.11
N GLU A 375 -9.39 -10.31 1.97
CA GLU A 375 -10.32 -10.03 0.87
C GLU A 375 -9.59 -9.50 -0.37
N TYR A 376 -8.53 -8.76 -0.18
CA TYR A 376 -7.64 -8.28 -1.25
C TYR A 376 -6.21 -8.09 -0.75
N GLU A 377 -5.25 -8.32 -1.64
CA GLU A 377 -3.81 -8.14 -1.41
C GLU A 377 -3.16 -7.54 -2.67
N GLY A 378 -1.87 -7.23 -2.57
CA GLY A 378 -1.00 -7.13 -3.73
C GLY A 378 -0.21 -8.41 -3.88
N THR A 379 0.85 -8.54 -3.09
CA THR A 379 1.55 -9.79 -2.79
C THR A 379 1.82 -9.79 -1.29
N SER A 380 1.35 -10.80 -0.61
CA SER A 380 1.52 -10.91 0.85
C SER A 380 2.98 -11.21 1.20
N LEU A 381 3.71 -10.22 1.73
CA LEU A 381 5.09 -10.42 2.18
C LEU A 381 5.16 -11.47 3.31
N SER A 382 4.19 -11.49 4.22
CA SER A 382 4.11 -12.53 5.26
C SER A 382 3.98 -13.93 4.68
N MET A 383 3.28 -14.09 3.53
CA MET A 383 3.20 -15.37 2.82
C MET A 383 4.59 -15.77 2.27
N LEU A 384 5.28 -14.84 1.64
CA LEU A 384 6.62 -15.12 1.08
C LEU A 384 7.62 -15.44 2.19
N GLU A 385 7.59 -14.72 3.30
CA GLU A 385 8.40 -15.00 4.50
C GLU A 385 8.10 -16.38 5.07
N ALA A 386 6.84 -16.74 5.21
CA ALA A 386 6.40 -18.04 5.69
C ALA A 386 6.83 -19.18 4.75
N MET A 387 6.61 -19.01 3.43
CA MET A 387 7.03 -19.97 2.40
C MET A 387 8.56 -20.14 2.38
N SER A 388 9.33 -19.09 2.60
CA SER A 388 10.80 -19.16 2.71
C SER A 388 11.25 -20.02 3.88
N CYS A 389 10.47 -20.06 4.96
CA CYS A 389 10.69 -20.94 6.13
C CYS A 389 10.07 -22.33 5.95
N GLY A 390 9.47 -22.64 4.81
CA GLY A 390 8.85 -23.93 4.52
C GLY A 390 7.43 -24.11 5.05
N CYS A 391 6.76 -23.05 5.45
CA CYS A 391 5.33 -23.10 5.75
C CYS A 391 4.53 -23.29 4.46
N VAL A 392 3.51 -24.16 4.52
CA VAL A 392 2.61 -24.41 3.40
C VAL A 392 1.46 -23.38 3.42
N PRO A 393 1.27 -22.59 2.36
CA PRO A 393 0.19 -21.61 2.35
C PRO A 393 -1.19 -22.26 2.12
N VAL A 394 -2.15 -21.90 2.95
CA VAL A 394 -3.60 -22.11 2.75
C VAL A 394 -4.24 -20.72 2.81
N VAL A 395 -4.63 -20.20 1.66
CA VAL A 395 -4.94 -18.78 1.49
C VAL A 395 -6.20 -18.57 0.65
N THR A 396 -6.81 -17.41 0.78
CA THR A 396 -7.86 -16.93 -0.13
C THR A 396 -7.29 -16.56 -1.50
N ASP A 397 -8.11 -16.62 -2.55
CA ASP A 397 -7.76 -16.25 -3.93
C ASP A 397 -7.63 -14.72 -4.06
N VAL A 398 -6.50 -14.22 -3.61
CA VAL A 398 -6.14 -12.80 -3.67
C VAL A 398 -4.97 -12.59 -4.63
N SER A 399 -4.82 -11.36 -5.10
CA SER A 399 -3.73 -10.98 -6.00
C SER A 399 -2.37 -11.42 -5.45
N GLY A 400 -1.49 -11.88 -6.31
CA GLY A 400 -0.15 -12.38 -5.97
C GLY A 400 -0.10 -13.81 -5.40
N ALA A 401 -1.23 -14.42 -5.01
CA ALA A 401 -1.24 -15.79 -4.49
C ALA A 401 -0.86 -16.82 -5.57
N LYS A 402 -1.49 -16.75 -6.74
CA LYS A 402 -1.26 -17.68 -7.88
C LYS A 402 0.14 -17.58 -8.50
N GLU A 403 0.89 -16.55 -8.19
CA GLU A 403 2.27 -16.42 -8.64
C GLU A 403 3.21 -17.39 -7.94
N PHE A 404 2.90 -17.74 -6.70
CA PHE A 404 3.77 -18.55 -5.85
C PHE A 404 3.14 -19.89 -5.48
N ILE A 405 1.82 -20.01 -5.58
CA ILE A 405 1.06 -21.20 -5.19
C ILE A 405 0.47 -21.88 -6.42
N THR A 406 0.89 -23.12 -6.66
CA THR A 406 0.20 -24.06 -7.53
C THR A 406 -0.72 -24.91 -6.64
N HIS A 407 -2.04 -24.70 -6.79
CA HIS A 407 -3.04 -25.36 -5.96
C HIS A 407 -2.90 -26.89 -5.95
N GLY A 408 -2.79 -27.47 -4.76
CA GLY A 408 -2.62 -28.92 -4.57
C GLY A 408 -1.19 -29.47 -4.79
N GLU A 409 -0.19 -28.58 -5.09
CA GLU A 409 1.20 -28.99 -5.32
C GLU A 409 2.20 -28.41 -4.30
N ASN A 410 1.97 -27.16 -3.85
CA ASN A 410 2.79 -26.50 -2.83
C ASN A 410 1.97 -25.63 -1.87
N GLY A 411 0.63 -25.69 -1.96
CA GLY A 411 -0.30 -24.95 -1.13
C GLY A 411 -1.72 -25.08 -1.64
N TYR A 412 -2.63 -24.38 -0.99
CA TYR A 412 -4.04 -24.35 -1.37
C TYR A 412 -4.55 -22.92 -1.46
N ILE A 413 -5.34 -22.65 -2.52
CA ILE A 413 -6.03 -21.40 -2.75
C ILE A 413 -7.52 -21.69 -2.67
N CYS A 414 -8.27 -20.94 -1.87
CA CYS A 414 -9.70 -21.06 -1.64
C CYS A 414 -10.42 -19.79 -2.11
N ASP A 415 -11.69 -19.89 -2.43
CA ASP A 415 -12.51 -18.71 -2.69
C ASP A 415 -12.55 -17.80 -1.44
N ILE A 416 -12.65 -16.48 -1.67
CA ILE A 416 -12.72 -15.52 -0.58
C ILE A 416 -13.95 -15.83 0.29
N GLY A 417 -13.71 -16.04 1.59
CA GLY A 417 -14.74 -16.38 2.56
C GLY A 417 -15.08 -17.86 2.69
N ASP A 418 -14.50 -18.76 1.88
CA ASP A 418 -14.71 -20.22 2.04
C ASP A 418 -13.81 -20.82 3.12
N LEU A 419 -14.09 -20.47 4.36
CA LEU A 419 -13.34 -20.90 5.54
C LEU A 419 -13.49 -22.40 5.82
N LYS A 420 -14.60 -23.01 5.38
CA LYS A 420 -14.84 -24.45 5.52
C LYS A 420 -13.90 -25.25 4.65
N MET A 421 -13.69 -24.83 3.40
CA MET A 421 -12.73 -25.46 2.50
C MET A 421 -11.30 -25.25 3.00
N MET A 422 -10.95 -24.05 3.50
CA MET A 422 -9.65 -23.81 4.12
C MET A 422 -9.37 -24.78 5.27
N ALA A 423 -10.31 -24.91 6.22
CA ALA A 423 -10.19 -25.86 7.32
C ALA A 423 -10.10 -27.31 6.85
N GLN A 424 -10.77 -27.67 5.75
CA GLN A 424 -10.65 -29.00 5.13
C GLN A 424 -9.24 -29.25 4.58
N TYR A 425 -8.64 -28.29 3.90
CA TYR A 425 -7.26 -28.44 3.41
C TYR A 425 -6.25 -28.51 4.54
N VAL A 426 -6.43 -27.75 5.61
CA VAL A 426 -5.60 -27.85 6.82
C VAL A 426 -5.68 -29.25 7.41
N ALA A 427 -6.89 -29.80 7.60
CA ALA A 427 -7.10 -31.17 8.11
C ALA A 427 -6.50 -32.24 7.18
N SER A 428 -6.59 -32.04 5.84
CA SER A 428 -5.96 -32.98 4.89
C SER A 428 -4.44 -33.01 5.01
N LEU A 429 -3.80 -31.85 5.26
CA LEU A 429 -2.37 -31.76 5.47
C LEU A 429 -1.95 -32.35 6.81
N ASP A 430 -2.80 -32.30 7.83
CA ASP A 430 -2.60 -33.00 9.10
C ASP A 430 -2.53 -34.52 8.91
N ASN A 431 -3.46 -35.06 8.12
CA ASN A 431 -3.49 -36.48 7.80
C ASN A 431 -2.37 -36.92 6.85
N GLU A 432 -1.82 -36.01 6.05
CA GLU A 432 -0.80 -36.31 5.03
C GLU A 432 0.52 -35.58 5.30
N ARG A 433 1.15 -35.80 6.46
CA ARG A 433 2.37 -35.09 6.90
C ARG A 433 3.55 -35.18 5.92
N LYS A 434 3.66 -36.27 5.15
CA LYS A 434 4.67 -36.38 4.08
C LYS A 434 4.41 -35.39 2.95
N LYS A 435 3.14 -35.16 2.62
CA LYS A 435 2.73 -34.18 1.63
C LYS A 435 2.99 -32.76 2.14
N LEU A 436 2.66 -32.48 3.41
CA LEU A 436 2.97 -31.21 4.05
C LEU A 436 4.45 -30.88 3.95
N ALA A 437 5.35 -31.81 4.33
CA ALA A 437 6.80 -31.63 4.23
C ALA A 437 7.28 -31.43 2.77
N SER A 438 6.71 -32.17 1.82
CA SER A 438 7.02 -32.01 0.39
C SER A 438 6.61 -30.62 -0.13
N PHE A 439 5.41 -30.15 0.23
CA PHE A 439 4.91 -28.84 -0.16
C PHE A 439 5.78 -27.72 0.43
N GLY A 440 6.16 -27.83 1.71
CA GLY A 440 7.03 -26.85 2.36
C GLY A 440 8.39 -26.72 1.67
N ARG A 441 9.01 -27.82 1.21
CA ARG A 441 10.24 -27.77 0.40
C ARG A 441 10.04 -27.07 -0.93
N LYS A 442 8.95 -27.38 -1.64
CA LYS A 442 8.64 -26.70 -2.91
C LYS A 442 8.47 -25.19 -2.69
N CYS A 443 7.82 -24.77 -1.59
CA CYS A 443 7.70 -23.36 -1.23
C CYS A 443 9.07 -22.71 -1.09
N GLN A 444 10.01 -23.31 -0.34
CA GLN A 444 11.35 -22.77 -0.16
C GLN A 444 12.12 -22.64 -1.48
N ILE A 445 12.01 -23.64 -2.36
CA ILE A 445 12.67 -23.61 -3.69
C ILE A 445 12.13 -22.47 -4.53
N ILE A 446 10.80 -22.32 -4.63
CA ILE A 446 10.14 -21.24 -5.39
C ILE A 446 10.59 -19.87 -4.89
N ILE A 447 10.60 -19.64 -3.57
CA ILE A 447 11.02 -18.35 -3.02
C ILE A 447 12.49 -18.09 -3.31
N LYS A 448 13.36 -19.09 -3.14
CA LYS A 448 14.79 -18.98 -3.44
C LYS A 448 15.08 -18.61 -4.89
N GLU A 449 14.33 -19.19 -5.82
CA GLU A 449 14.52 -18.95 -7.25
C GLU A 449 13.95 -17.60 -7.72
N ARG A 450 12.83 -17.17 -7.15
CA ARG A 450 12.06 -16.04 -7.69
C ARG A 450 12.21 -14.74 -6.90
N CYS A 451 12.49 -14.79 -5.60
CA CYS A 451 12.48 -13.65 -4.69
C CYS A 451 13.88 -13.12 -4.32
N ASN A 452 14.85 -13.20 -5.24
CA ASN A 452 16.22 -12.77 -5.00
C ASN A 452 16.32 -11.24 -4.90
N PRO A 453 16.82 -10.66 -3.78
CA PRO A 453 16.93 -9.22 -3.60
C PRO A 453 17.86 -8.52 -4.59
N GLU A 454 19.00 -9.13 -4.96
CA GLU A 454 19.93 -8.51 -5.89
C GLU A 454 19.33 -8.41 -7.30
N GLU A 455 18.66 -9.47 -7.76
CA GLU A 455 17.97 -9.47 -9.06
C GLU A 455 16.79 -8.47 -9.06
N TYR A 456 16.12 -8.32 -7.93
CA TYR A 456 15.07 -7.31 -7.77
C TYR A 456 15.62 -5.89 -7.95
N ILE A 457 16.72 -5.56 -7.28
CA ILE A 457 17.35 -4.24 -7.40
C ILE A 457 17.90 -3.99 -8.80
N LYS A 458 18.54 -5.00 -9.44
CA LYS A 458 18.98 -4.90 -10.86
C LYS A 458 17.81 -4.60 -11.79
N TYR A 459 16.66 -5.29 -11.56
CA TYR A 459 15.45 -5.05 -12.35
C TYR A 459 14.95 -3.61 -12.20
N TRP A 460 14.92 -3.10 -10.96
CA TRP A 460 14.52 -1.72 -10.67
C TRP A 460 15.44 -0.73 -11.36
N ILE A 461 16.75 -0.85 -11.20
CA ILE A 461 17.74 0.05 -11.83
C ILE A 461 17.55 0.07 -13.34
N LYS A 462 17.44 -1.11 -13.95
CA LYS A 462 17.24 -1.23 -15.42
C LYS A 462 15.99 -0.50 -15.89
N ASN A 463 14.87 -0.63 -15.18
CA ASN A 463 13.58 -0.10 -15.64
C ASN A 463 13.29 1.31 -15.12
N LEU A 464 13.97 1.74 -14.04
CA LEU A 464 13.83 3.08 -13.50
C LEU A 464 14.56 4.13 -14.36
N LEU A 465 15.76 3.78 -14.85
CA LEU A 465 16.67 4.71 -15.49
C LEU A 465 16.66 4.63 -17.04
N ASN A 466 16.03 3.61 -17.63
CA ASN A 466 15.84 3.44 -19.08
C ASN A 466 14.42 3.82 -19.48
#